data_4026009e28817b60f22a3ff8d01a3a10
#
_entry.id   4026009e28817b60f22a3ff8d01a3a10
#
_cell.length_a   1.000
_cell.length_b   1.000
_cell.length_c   1.000
_cell.angle_alpha   90.00
_cell.angle_beta   90.00
_cell.angle_gamma   90.00
#
_symmetry.space_group_name_H-M   'P 1'
#
loop_
_entity.id
_entity.type
_entity.pdbx_description
1 polymer ?
#
loop_
_entity_poly.entity_id
_entity_poly.type
_entity_poly.pdbx_seq_one_letter_code
_entity_poly.pdbx_strand_id
1 'polypeptide(L)'
;MATIRARKKADGTVSYTVQIRLKKKGVIVYQEAQTFARKQAAQAWAKRRETELAVPGAIERASRKGHTVKDMIERYLVEAEKARPLGETKRRTLNAIKKSYLGEKVDSDLTQQVLVDYALWRMSPEGGGIKPQTAGNDLAHLGSVLSLARAAWGYEIDAQAMPDARLVLKKFGYNLKSRERDRRPSLDEIDRVMEHFFEMLQRRPSVIHMPKVVAFAIFSTRRMDEITRIRWEDLDEHRQAVKVRDMKNPGQKIGNDVWCYLPDEAWIIVQSMPRECREIFPYNTDSIGTAWSKACKMKGIEDLHFHDLRHEGVSRLFEMDWDIPRVSSVSGHRDWNSLRRYTHLRGRGDGYKGWKWLDRIIQAPVKLGARAE
;
A
#
# COMPACT_ATOMS: atom_id res chain seq x y z
N MET A 1 -14.60 8.19 -48.12
CA MET A 1 -14.69 6.90 -48.82
C MET A 1 -13.32 6.22 -48.79
N ALA A 2 -13.32 4.93 -48.53
CA ALA A 2 -12.12 4.10 -48.55
C ALA A 2 -11.65 3.88 -50.01
N THR A 3 -10.35 3.97 -50.23
CA THR A 3 -9.70 3.64 -51.50
C THR A 3 -8.80 2.42 -51.33
N ILE A 4 -8.96 1.39 -52.17
CA ILE A 4 -8.16 0.17 -52.14
C ILE A 4 -7.15 0.21 -53.29
N ARG A 5 -5.87 0.15 -52.98
CA ARG A 5 -4.79 0.11 -53.96
C ARG A 5 -4.08 -1.25 -53.89
N ALA A 6 -3.97 -1.93 -55.03
CA ALA A 6 -3.17 -3.14 -55.19
C ALA A 6 -1.72 -2.75 -55.52
N ARG A 7 -0.75 -3.36 -54.82
CA ARG A 7 0.67 -3.20 -55.06
C ARG A 7 1.34 -4.57 -55.20
N LYS A 8 2.00 -4.81 -56.32
CA LYS A 8 2.79 -6.00 -56.59
C LYS A 8 4.16 -5.79 -55.90
N LYS A 9 4.57 -6.77 -55.10
CA LYS A 9 5.87 -6.78 -54.40
C LYS A 9 6.95 -7.39 -55.31
N ALA A 10 8.20 -7.25 -54.96
CA ALA A 10 9.32 -7.81 -55.69
C ALA A 10 9.30 -9.36 -55.77
N ASP A 11 8.71 -10.01 -54.79
CA ASP A 11 8.48 -11.47 -54.70
C ASP A 11 7.28 -11.99 -55.53
N GLY A 12 6.65 -11.11 -56.32
CA GLY A 12 5.50 -11.47 -57.16
C GLY A 12 4.14 -11.47 -56.42
N THR A 13 4.11 -11.35 -55.09
CA THR A 13 2.86 -11.31 -54.31
C THR A 13 2.18 -9.95 -54.43
N VAL A 14 0.85 -9.94 -54.29
CA VAL A 14 0.04 -8.70 -54.36
C VAL A 14 -0.44 -8.37 -52.94
N SER A 15 -0.18 -7.13 -52.49
CA SER A 15 -0.76 -6.57 -51.28
C SER A 15 -1.81 -5.52 -51.60
N TYR A 16 -2.81 -5.40 -50.72
CA TYR A 16 -3.95 -4.47 -50.89
C TYR A 16 -3.93 -3.46 -49.76
N THR A 17 -3.60 -2.22 -50.06
CA THR A 17 -3.60 -1.12 -49.07
C THR A 17 -4.94 -0.39 -49.16
N VAL A 18 -5.65 -0.39 -48.05
CA VAL A 18 -6.87 0.42 -47.87
C VAL A 18 -6.44 1.76 -47.30
N GLN A 19 -6.94 2.84 -47.88
CA GLN A 19 -6.77 4.16 -47.36
C GLN A 19 -8.11 4.83 -47.17
N ILE A 20 -8.43 5.22 -45.93
CA ILE A 20 -9.64 5.99 -45.59
C ILE A 20 -9.18 7.44 -45.36
N ARG A 21 -9.83 8.37 -46.08
CA ARG A 21 -9.66 9.80 -45.91
C ARG A 21 -11.01 10.47 -45.76
N LEU A 22 -11.26 11.10 -44.63
CA LEU A 22 -12.45 11.85 -44.35
C LEU A 22 -12.15 13.34 -44.37
N LYS A 23 -12.95 14.11 -45.16
CA LYS A 23 -12.78 15.55 -45.28
C LYS A 23 -14.04 16.26 -44.75
N LYS A 24 -13.85 17.37 -44.03
CA LYS A 24 -14.89 18.29 -43.58
C LYS A 24 -14.54 19.68 -44.07
N LYS A 25 -15.42 20.29 -44.87
CA LYS A 25 -15.13 21.61 -45.50
C LYS A 25 -13.79 21.67 -46.25
N GLY A 26 -13.46 20.61 -47.03
CA GLY A 26 -12.22 20.55 -47.81
C GLY A 26 -10.96 20.12 -47.05
N VAL A 27 -10.96 20.18 -45.71
CA VAL A 27 -9.82 19.81 -44.87
C VAL A 27 -9.90 18.33 -44.47
N ILE A 28 -8.77 17.61 -44.52
CA ILE A 28 -8.68 16.22 -44.04
C ILE A 28 -8.79 16.23 -42.52
N VAL A 29 -9.90 15.68 -41.98
CA VAL A 29 -10.14 15.55 -40.53
C VAL A 29 -9.77 14.19 -39.99
N TYR A 30 -9.63 13.19 -40.87
CA TYR A 30 -9.17 11.85 -40.51
C TYR A 30 -8.51 11.13 -41.68
N GLN A 31 -7.40 10.43 -41.40
CA GLN A 31 -6.75 9.59 -42.39
C GLN A 31 -6.18 8.35 -41.71
N GLU A 32 -6.50 7.17 -42.31
CA GLU A 32 -6.00 5.88 -41.84
C GLU A 32 -5.65 5.02 -43.08
N ALA A 33 -4.61 4.15 -42.95
CA ALA A 33 -4.26 3.23 -44.00
C ALA A 33 -3.85 1.88 -43.38
N GLN A 34 -4.34 0.77 -43.97
CA GLN A 34 -4.00 -0.57 -43.54
C GLN A 34 -3.78 -1.49 -44.77
N THR A 35 -2.76 -2.37 -44.70
CA THR A 35 -2.39 -3.26 -45.80
C THR A 35 -2.77 -4.70 -45.47
N PHE A 36 -3.33 -5.39 -46.49
CA PHE A 36 -3.83 -6.75 -46.38
C PHE A 36 -3.21 -7.63 -47.49
N ALA A 37 -3.04 -8.93 -47.20
CA ALA A 37 -2.58 -9.90 -48.17
C ALA A 37 -3.68 -10.32 -49.18
N ARG A 38 -4.98 -10.16 -48.81
CA ARG A 38 -6.14 -10.60 -49.63
C ARG A 38 -7.08 -9.44 -49.88
N LYS A 39 -7.59 -9.32 -51.11
CA LYS A 39 -8.52 -8.27 -51.52
C LYS A 39 -9.85 -8.29 -50.73
N GLN A 40 -10.38 -9.48 -50.46
CA GLN A 40 -11.61 -9.65 -49.68
C GLN A 40 -11.47 -9.13 -48.24
N ALA A 41 -10.32 -9.42 -47.59
CA ALA A 41 -10.02 -8.90 -46.24
C ALA A 41 -9.93 -7.37 -46.25
N ALA A 42 -9.29 -6.78 -47.25
CA ALA A 42 -9.22 -5.35 -47.42
C ALA A 42 -10.61 -4.69 -47.57
N GLN A 43 -11.50 -5.30 -48.41
CA GLN A 43 -12.86 -4.84 -48.61
C GLN A 43 -13.73 -4.95 -47.35
N ALA A 44 -13.65 -6.09 -46.65
CA ALA A 44 -14.37 -6.32 -45.40
C ALA A 44 -13.97 -5.32 -44.33
N TRP A 45 -12.66 -5.07 -44.16
CA TRP A 45 -12.16 -4.08 -43.24
C TRP A 45 -12.60 -2.67 -43.59
N ALA A 46 -12.51 -2.27 -44.87
CA ALA A 46 -12.94 -0.96 -45.33
C ALA A 46 -14.40 -0.70 -44.97
N LYS A 47 -15.29 -1.65 -45.29
CA LYS A 47 -16.74 -1.53 -45.04
C LYS A 47 -17.03 -1.41 -43.52
N ARG A 48 -16.41 -2.28 -42.73
CA ARG A 48 -16.57 -2.23 -41.27
C ARG A 48 -16.09 -0.89 -40.71
N ARG A 49 -14.91 -0.45 -41.12
CA ARG A 49 -14.30 0.78 -40.61
C ARG A 49 -15.05 2.06 -41.02
N GLU A 50 -15.59 2.10 -42.23
CA GLU A 50 -16.47 3.19 -42.65
C GLU A 50 -17.77 3.26 -41.81
N THR A 51 -18.35 2.11 -41.48
CA THR A 51 -19.52 2.03 -40.59
C THR A 51 -19.19 2.52 -39.18
N GLU A 52 -18.05 2.11 -38.63
CA GLU A 52 -17.59 2.56 -37.32
C GLU A 52 -17.37 4.09 -37.30
N LEU A 53 -16.74 4.65 -38.33
CA LEU A 53 -16.44 6.08 -38.42
C LEU A 53 -17.68 6.94 -38.75
N ALA A 54 -18.76 6.35 -39.21
CA ALA A 54 -20.02 7.04 -39.45
C ALA A 54 -20.82 7.34 -38.16
N VAL A 55 -20.45 6.69 -37.03
CA VAL A 55 -21.07 6.95 -35.72
C VAL A 55 -20.68 8.37 -35.26
N PRO A 56 -21.64 9.19 -34.75
CA PRO A 56 -21.37 10.52 -34.26
C PRO A 56 -20.23 10.50 -33.19
N GLY A 57 -19.25 11.38 -33.35
CA GLY A 57 -18.07 11.45 -32.45
C GLY A 57 -16.97 10.40 -32.70
N ALA A 58 -17.17 9.43 -33.62
CA ALA A 58 -16.21 8.40 -33.92
C ALA A 58 -14.92 8.92 -34.56
N ILE A 59 -15.02 9.94 -35.41
CA ILE A 59 -13.88 10.58 -36.06
C ILE A 59 -13.00 11.28 -35.02
N GLU A 60 -13.61 12.04 -34.11
CA GLU A 60 -12.93 12.71 -33.01
C GLU A 60 -12.24 11.70 -32.11
N ARG A 61 -12.87 10.58 -31.79
CA ARG A 61 -12.28 9.48 -31.02
C ARG A 61 -11.10 8.85 -31.74
N ALA A 62 -11.28 8.49 -33.02
CA ALA A 62 -10.24 7.86 -33.85
C ALA A 62 -9.07 8.78 -34.18
N SER A 63 -9.25 10.10 -34.14
CA SER A 63 -8.20 11.12 -34.38
C SER A 63 -7.41 11.46 -33.13
N ARG A 64 -7.89 11.09 -31.95
CA ARG A 64 -7.16 11.33 -30.70
C ARG A 64 -5.91 10.46 -30.66
N LYS A 65 -4.76 11.07 -30.44
CA LYS A 65 -3.60 10.33 -29.93
C LYS A 65 -3.97 9.87 -28.52
N GLY A 66 -4.09 8.58 -28.33
CA GLY A 66 -4.37 8.01 -27.01
C GLY A 66 -3.33 8.47 -25.99
N HIS A 67 -3.72 8.58 -24.74
CA HIS A 67 -2.81 8.92 -23.65
C HIS A 67 -2.21 7.62 -23.09
N THR A 68 -0.88 7.56 -23.01
CA THR A 68 -0.22 6.38 -22.45
C THR A 68 -0.43 6.29 -20.93
N VAL A 69 -0.34 5.07 -20.38
CA VAL A 69 -0.34 4.87 -18.92
C VAL A 69 0.77 5.69 -18.26
N LYS A 70 1.91 5.82 -18.93
CA LYS A 70 3.02 6.67 -18.49
C LYS A 70 2.60 8.13 -18.35
N ASP A 71 1.95 8.71 -19.36
CA ASP A 71 1.47 10.09 -19.32
C ASP A 71 0.43 10.29 -18.20
N MET A 72 -0.48 9.31 -18.03
CA MET A 72 -1.46 9.33 -16.96
C MET A 72 -0.82 9.31 -15.57
N ILE A 73 0.18 8.47 -15.37
CA ILE A 73 0.91 8.38 -14.09
C ILE A 73 1.69 9.67 -13.83
N GLU A 74 2.37 10.23 -14.82
CA GLU A 74 3.14 11.49 -14.68
C GLU A 74 2.21 12.64 -14.28
N ARG A 75 1.10 12.79 -14.98
CA ARG A 75 0.09 13.80 -14.66
C ARG A 75 -0.49 13.59 -13.26
N TYR A 76 -0.83 12.33 -12.92
CA TYR A 76 -1.35 11.98 -11.60
C TYR A 76 -0.37 12.36 -10.47
N LEU A 77 0.91 12.04 -10.62
CA LEU A 77 1.92 12.34 -9.61
C LEU A 77 2.02 13.85 -9.38
N VAL A 78 2.03 14.65 -10.45
CA VAL A 78 2.09 16.11 -10.35
C VAL A 78 0.84 16.72 -9.70
N GLU A 79 -0.36 16.29 -10.13
CA GLU A 79 -1.61 16.87 -9.63
C GLU A 79 -1.94 16.40 -8.20
N ALA A 80 -1.70 15.12 -7.89
CA ALA A 80 -1.98 14.58 -6.56
C ALA A 80 -1.03 15.16 -5.49
N GLU A 81 0.23 15.43 -5.83
CA GLU A 81 1.20 16.03 -4.90
C GLU A 81 0.86 17.47 -4.53
N LYS A 82 0.24 18.23 -5.44
CA LYS A 82 -0.25 19.58 -5.13
C LYS A 82 -1.33 19.57 -4.05
N ALA A 83 -2.16 18.53 -4.03
CA ALA A 83 -3.25 18.40 -3.05
C ALA A 83 -2.77 17.82 -1.72
N ARG A 84 -1.88 16.82 -1.75
CA ARG A 84 -1.28 16.19 -0.57
C ARG A 84 -0.05 15.37 -0.94
N PRO A 85 0.95 15.26 -0.04
CA PRO A 85 2.08 14.38 -0.27
C PRO A 85 1.66 12.93 -0.50
N LEU A 86 2.16 12.31 -1.56
CA LEU A 86 1.93 10.88 -1.83
C LEU A 86 2.85 10.03 -0.97
N GLY A 87 2.31 8.94 -0.44
CA GLY A 87 3.11 7.95 0.28
C GLY A 87 4.17 7.32 -0.64
N GLU A 88 5.37 7.12 -0.10
CA GLU A 88 6.54 6.62 -0.85
C GLU A 88 6.27 5.29 -1.57
N THR A 89 5.57 4.35 -0.92
CA THR A 89 5.19 3.06 -1.53
C THR A 89 4.38 3.27 -2.81
N LYS A 90 3.36 4.16 -2.78
CA LYS A 90 2.53 4.44 -3.94
C LYS A 90 3.36 5.05 -5.07
N ARG A 91 4.25 6.00 -4.73
CA ARG A 91 5.16 6.64 -5.69
C ARG A 91 6.09 5.62 -6.35
N ARG A 92 6.73 4.75 -5.57
CA ARG A 92 7.61 3.69 -6.08
C ARG A 92 6.87 2.72 -6.99
N THR A 93 5.68 2.26 -6.58
CA THR A 93 4.84 1.38 -7.40
C THR A 93 4.44 2.03 -8.71
N LEU A 94 3.93 3.26 -8.71
CA LEU A 94 3.55 3.95 -9.93
C LEU A 94 4.75 4.18 -10.86
N ASN A 95 5.92 4.51 -10.31
CA ASN A 95 7.14 4.63 -11.11
C ASN A 95 7.61 3.29 -11.70
N ALA A 96 7.40 2.17 -11.01
CA ALA A 96 7.68 0.84 -11.56
C ALA A 96 6.72 0.50 -12.71
N ILE A 97 5.43 0.77 -12.55
CA ILE A 97 4.41 0.58 -13.61
C ILE A 97 4.77 1.44 -14.83
N LYS A 98 5.11 2.70 -14.63
CA LYS A 98 5.52 3.63 -15.69
C LYS A 98 6.68 3.11 -16.55
N LYS A 99 7.63 2.40 -15.93
CA LYS A 99 8.81 1.84 -16.59
C LYS A 99 8.58 0.47 -17.23
N SER A 100 7.44 -0.18 -16.96
CA SER A 100 7.08 -1.47 -17.53
C SER A 100 6.46 -1.31 -18.93
N TYR A 101 6.27 -2.44 -19.62
CA TYR A 101 5.57 -2.45 -20.92
C TYR A 101 4.14 -1.88 -20.84
N LEU A 102 3.50 -1.92 -19.65
CA LEU A 102 2.19 -1.35 -19.44
C LEU A 102 2.23 0.20 -19.56
N GLY A 103 3.37 0.81 -19.24
CA GLY A 103 3.55 2.25 -19.37
C GLY A 103 3.32 2.79 -20.77
N GLU A 104 3.63 1.99 -21.79
CA GLU A 104 3.49 2.37 -23.22
C GLU A 104 2.07 2.07 -23.79
N LYS A 105 1.21 1.41 -23.05
CA LYS A 105 -0.18 1.15 -23.47
C LYS A 105 -1.00 2.44 -23.41
N VAL A 106 -1.83 2.66 -24.44
CA VAL A 106 -2.75 3.79 -24.48
C VAL A 106 -4.08 3.46 -23.78
N ASP A 107 -4.82 4.50 -23.41
CA ASP A 107 -6.09 4.41 -22.68
C ASP A 107 -7.10 3.46 -23.32
N SER A 108 -7.27 3.52 -24.66
CA SER A 108 -8.16 2.63 -25.40
C SER A 108 -7.78 1.13 -25.37
N ASP A 109 -6.51 0.83 -25.10
CA ASP A 109 -6.00 -0.54 -25.07
C ASP A 109 -6.07 -1.18 -23.67
N LEU A 110 -6.46 -0.41 -22.66
CA LEU A 110 -6.51 -0.88 -21.27
C LEU A 110 -7.75 -1.74 -21.00
N THR A 111 -7.77 -2.92 -21.58
CA THR A 111 -8.80 -3.92 -21.33
C THR A 111 -8.55 -4.68 -20.03
N GLN A 112 -9.57 -5.40 -19.53
CA GLN A 112 -9.38 -6.32 -18.38
C GLN A 112 -8.27 -7.35 -18.65
N GLN A 113 -8.13 -7.84 -19.89
CA GLN A 113 -7.11 -8.84 -20.24
C GLN A 113 -5.69 -8.26 -20.10
N VAL A 114 -5.46 -7.04 -20.59
CA VAL A 114 -4.16 -6.35 -20.46
C VAL A 114 -3.77 -6.17 -19.00
N LEU A 115 -4.73 -5.84 -18.12
CA LEU A 115 -4.48 -5.70 -16.70
C LEU A 115 -4.22 -7.04 -15.99
N VAL A 116 -4.89 -8.12 -16.43
CA VAL A 116 -4.62 -9.49 -15.97
C VAL A 116 -3.22 -9.92 -16.38
N ASP A 117 -2.88 -9.75 -17.67
CA ASP A 117 -1.57 -10.11 -18.21
C ASP A 117 -0.44 -9.36 -17.49
N TYR A 118 -0.64 -8.06 -17.18
CA TYR A 118 0.30 -7.29 -16.38
C TYR A 118 0.50 -7.90 -14.99
N ALA A 119 -0.57 -8.24 -14.29
CA ALA A 119 -0.47 -8.82 -12.95
C ALA A 119 0.23 -10.19 -12.98
N LEU A 120 -0.08 -11.04 -13.96
CA LEU A 120 0.57 -12.33 -14.15
C LEU A 120 2.05 -12.18 -14.48
N TRP A 121 2.39 -11.24 -15.38
CA TRP A 121 3.78 -10.93 -15.69
C TRP A 121 4.54 -10.43 -14.45
N ARG A 122 3.94 -9.56 -13.63
CA ARG A 122 4.58 -9.11 -12.38
C ARG A 122 4.88 -10.26 -11.42
N MET A 123 4.05 -11.29 -11.40
CA MET A 123 4.24 -12.48 -10.59
C MET A 123 5.23 -13.49 -11.19
N SER A 124 5.52 -13.41 -12.49
CA SER A 124 6.50 -14.24 -13.15
C SER A 124 7.94 -13.77 -12.84
N PRO A 125 8.96 -14.63 -13.03
CA PRO A 125 10.37 -14.26 -12.83
C PRO A 125 10.78 -13.03 -13.64
N GLU A 126 10.30 -12.87 -14.88
CA GLU A 126 10.60 -11.75 -15.77
C GLU A 126 10.05 -10.42 -15.24
N GLY A 127 8.90 -10.46 -14.56
CA GLY A 127 8.24 -9.30 -13.95
C GLY A 127 8.69 -8.98 -12.51
N GLY A 128 9.63 -9.78 -11.98
CA GLY A 128 10.21 -9.61 -10.65
C GLY A 128 9.73 -10.59 -9.58
N GLY A 129 8.93 -11.61 -9.94
CA GLY A 129 8.52 -12.70 -9.05
C GLY A 129 7.75 -12.26 -7.80
N ILE A 130 6.96 -11.19 -7.91
CA ILE A 130 6.28 -10.64 -6.73
C ILE A 130 5.10 -11.51 -6.27
N LYS A 131 4.78 -11.43 -4.99
CA LYS A 131 3.61 -12.13 -4.43
C LYS A 131 2.30 -11.56 -5.00
N PRO A 132 1.22 -12.38 -5.11
CA PRO A 132 -0.09 -11.94 -5.59
C PRO A 132 -0.64 -10.70 -4.85
N GLN A 133 -0.37 -10.59 -3.54
CA GLN A 133 -0.79 -9.43 -2.73
C GLN A 133 -0.10 -8.13 -3.19
N THR A 134 1.17 -8.22 -3.59
CA THR A 134 1.93 -7.08 -4.11
C THR A 134 1.39 -6.67 -5.48
N ALA A 135 1.09 -7.64 -6.36
CA ALA A 135 0.41 -7.37 -7.63
C ALA A 135 -0.97 -6.74 -7.41
N GLY A 136 -1.70 -7.17 -6.39
CA GLY A 136 -2.96 -6.56 -5.96
C GLY A 136 -2.80 -5.09 -5.54
N ASN A 137 -1.70 -4.74 -4.88
CA ASN A 137 -1.37 -3.34 -4.54
C ASN A 137 -0.99 -2.52 -5.78
N ASP A 138 -0.23 -3.10 -6.71
CA ASP A 138 0.09 -2.45 -8.00
C ASP A 138 -1.19 -2.08 -8.73
N LEU A 139 -2.13 -3.03 -8.88
CA LEU A 139 -3.44 -2.79 -9.49
C LEU A 139 -4.28 -1.77 -8.71
N ALA A 140 -4.19 -1.71 -7.37
CA ALA A 140 -4.92 -0.73 -6.57
C ALA A 140 -4.40 0.70 -6.81
N HIS A 141 -3.08 0.86 -6.86
CA HIS A 141 -2.46 2.15 -7.12
C HIS A 141 -2.72 2.62 -8.55
N LEU A 142 -2.59 1.72 -9.55
CA LEU A 142 -2.95 2.00 -10.93
C LEU A 142 -4.45 2.36 -11.06
N GLY A 143 -5.34 1.61 -10.42
CA GLY A 143 -6.78 1.88 -10.43
C GLY A 143 -7.12 3.29 -9.94
N SER A 144 -6.37 3.81 -8.96
CA SER A 144 -6.54 5.21 -8.51
C SER A 144 -6.19 6.22 -9.60
N VAL A 145 -5.16 5.93 -10.42
CA VAL A 145 -4.76 6.77 -11.56
C VAL A 145 -5.81 6.72 -12.65
N LEU A 146 -6.22 5.51 -13.05
CA LEU A 146 -7.19 5.31 -14.13
C LEU A 146 -8.55 5.92 -13.80
N SER A 147 -9.02 5.78 -12.55
CA SER A 147 -10.27 6.38 -12.10
C SER A 147 -10.23 7.91 -12.17
N LEU A 148 -9.13 8.54 -11.77
CA LEU A 148 -8.97 9.99 -11.88
C LEU A 148 -8.86 10.42 -13.33
N ALA A 149 -8.08 9.72 -14.16
CA ALA A 149 -7.88 10.01 -15.56
C ALA A 149 -9.21 10.00 -16.33
N ARG A 150 -10.08 9.02 -16.04
CA ARG A 150 -11.42 8.96 -16.61
C ARG A 150 -12.33 10.09 -16.12
N ALA A 151 -12.36 10.33 -14.80
CA ALA A 151 -13.32 11.25 -14.21
C ALA A 151 -12.94 12.72 -14.39
N ALA A 152 -11.66 13.07 -14.22
CA ALA A 152 -11.18 14.44 -14.22
C ALA A 152 -10.62 14.89 -15.58
N TRP A 153 -10.03 13.96 -16.35
CA TRP A 153 -9.37 14.32 -17.61
C TRP A 153 -10.13 13.85 -18.85
N GLY A 154 -11.22 13.10 -18.67
CA GLY A 154 -12.07 12.64 -19.76
C GLY A 154 -11.41 11.61 -20.68
N TYR A 155 -10.43 10.81 -20.16
CA TYR A 155 -9.78 9.77 -20.94
C TYR A 155 -10.72 8.58 -21.15
N GLU A 156 -10.60 7.91 -22.29
CA GLU A 156 -11.49 6.81 -22.69
C GLU A 156 -11.06 5.48 -22.03
N ILE A 157 -11.19 5.41 -20.72
CA ILE A 157 -10.84 4.23 -19.93
C ILE A 157 -12.12 3.50 -19.57
N ASP A 158 -12.17 2.20 -19.85
CA ASP A 158 -13.26 1.35 -19.40
C ASP A 158 -13.26 1.26 -17.86
N ALA A 159 -14.33 1.74 -17.23
CA ALA A 159 -14.50 1.73 -15.79
C ALA A 159 -14.55 0.31 -15.23
N GLN A 160 -14.97 -0.67 -16.04
CA GLN A 160 -15.15 -2.05 -15.62
C GLN A 160 -13.88 -2.89 -15.79
N ALA A 161 -12.92 -2.46 -16.60
CA ALA A 161 -11.69 -3.22 -16.87
C ALA A 161 -10.91 -3.62 -15.60
N MET A 162 -10.76 -2.70 -14.63
CA MET A 162 -10.04 -2.99 -13.38
C MET A 162 -10.82 -3.90 -12.41
N PRO A 163 -12.11 -3.69 -12.14
CA PRO A 163 -12.94 -4.64 -11.40
C PRO A 163 -12.91 -6.05 -12.00
N ASP A 164 -13.10 -6.16 -13.31
CA ASP A 164 -13.12 -7.46 -14.00
C ASP A 164 -11.76 -8.15 -13.98
N ALA A 165 -10.67 -7.42 -14.19
CA ALA A 165 -9.33 -7.97 -14.07
C ALA A 165 -9.09 -8.59 -12.67
N ARG A 166 -9.51 -7.90 -11.61
CA ARG A 166 -9.41 -8.41 -10.24
C ARG A 166 -10.30 -9.63 -9.99
N LEU A 167 -11.50 -9.64 -10.59
CA LEU A 167 -12.40 -10.78 -10.53
C LEU A 167 -11.80 -12.01 -11.21
N VAL A 168 -11.25 -11.85 -12.42
CA VAL A 168 -10.58 -12.91 -13.17
C VAL A 168 -9.41 -13.49 -12.39
N LEU A 169 -8.50 -12.65 -11.87
CA LEU A 169 -7.37 -13.08 -11.04
C LEU A 169 -7.84 -13.86 -9.80
N LYS A 170 -8.91 -13.38 -9.14
CA LYS A 170 -9.49 -14.09 -8.00
C LYS A 170 -10.05 -15.46 -8.40
N LYS A 171 -10.72 -15.57 -9.55
CA LYS A 171 -11.25 -16.82 -10.07
C LYS A 171 -10.17 -17.81 -10.49
N PHE A 172 -9.01 -17.32 -10.92
CA PHE A 172 -7.80 -18.11 -11.17
C PHE A 172 -7.06 -18.54 -9.89
N GLY A 173 -7.60 -18.23 -8.71
CA GLY A 173 -7.02 -18.65 -7.43
C GLY A 173 -5.97 -17.68 -6.85
N TYR A 174 -5.71 -16.55 -7.50
CA TYR A 174 -4.78 -15.55 -6.96
C TYR A 174 -5.44 -14.72 -5.85
N ASN A 175 -4.93 -14.87 -4.62
CA ASN A 175 -5.38 -14.03 -3.51
C ASN A 175 -4.64 -12.69 -3.53
N LEU A 176 -5.29 -11.66 -4.07
CA LEU A 176 -4.76 -10.29 -4.17
C LEU A 176 -4.82 -9.50 -2.85
N LYS A 177 -5.48 -10.03 -1.82
CA LYS A 177 -5.52 -9.41 -0.48
C LYS A 177 -4.52 -10.12 0.42
N SER A 178 -3.86 -9.35 1.28
CA SER A 178 -3.06 -9.95 2.35
C SER A 178 -3.96 -10.78 3.25
N ARG A 179 -3.48 -11.97 3.63
CA ARG A 179 -4.15 -12.75 4.68
C ARG A 179 -4.11 -11.94 5.97
N GLU A 180 -5.18 -11.99 6.72
CA GLU A 180 -5.15 -11.46 8.08
C GLU A 180 -4.16 -12.28 8.90
N ARG A 181 -3.38 -11.58 9.71
CA ARG A 181 -2.34 -12.17 10.50
C ARG A 181 -2.84 -12.38 11.92
N ASP A 182 -2.77 -13.62 12.42
CA ASP A 182 -3.24 -14.01 13.75
C ASP A 182 -2.07 -14.39 14.68
N ARG A 183 -0.81 -14.24 14.20
CA ARG A 183 0.38 -14.56 14.98
C ARG A 183 0.46 -13.66 16.21
N ARG A 184 0.54 -14.30 17.38
CA ARG A 184 0.82 -13.67 18.67
C ARG A 184 2.13 -14.24 19.21
N PRO A 185 3.01 -13.43 19.81
CA PRO A 185 4.16 -13.96 20.52
C PRO A 185 3.69 -14.75 21.74
N SER A 186 4.41 -15.82 22.07
CA SER A 186 4.31 -16.40 23.40
C SER A 186 5.09 -15.56 24.41
N LEU A 187 4.77 -15.69 25.69
CA LEU A 187 5.53 -14.99 26.76
C LEU A 187 6.98 -15.42 26.77
N ASP A 188 7.28 -16.71 26.50
CA ASP A 188 8.65 -17.23 26.36
C ASP A 188 9.41 -16.56 25.21
N GLU A 189 8.77 -16.39 24.06
CA GLU A 189 9.39 -15.69 22.93
C GLU A 189 9.73 -14.24 23.29
N ILE A 190 8.81 -13.54 23.96
CA ILE A 190 9.06 -12.18 24.45
C ILE A 190 10.19 -12.17 25.48
N ASP A 191 10.19 -13.09 26.42
CA ASP A 191 11.25 -13.20 27.43
C ASP A 191 12.64 -13.40 26.82
N ARG A 192 12.76 -14.28 25.82
CA ARG A 192 14.03 -14.52 25.09
C ARG A 192 14.51 -13.28 24.32
N VAL A 193 13.58 -12.54 23.72
CA VAL A 193 13.93 -11.28 23.04
C VAL A 193 14.33 -10.20 24.03
N MET A 194 13.63 -10.08 25.17
CA MET A 194 13.95 -9.11 26.22
C MET A 194 15.33 -9.37 26.82
N GLU A 195 15.66 -10.63 27.12
CA GLU A 195 17.00 -11.02 27.58
C GLU A 195 18.08 -10.55 26.61
N HIS A 196 17.91 -10.84 25.31
CA HIS A 196 18.84 -10.40 24.27
C HIS A 196 19.01 -8.86 24.26
N PHE A 197 17.92 -8.12 24.34
CA PHE A 197 18.01 -6.65 24.32
C PHE A 197 18.65 -6.08 25.56
N PHE A 198 18.46 -6.68 26.75
CA PHE A 198 19.16 -6.26 27.95
C PHE A 198 20.66 -6.57 27.88
N GLU A 199 21.07 -7.72 27.33
CA GLU A 199 22.47 -8.01 27.03
C GLU A 199 23.10 -6.98 26.08
N MET A 200 22.37 -6.58 25.05
CA MET A 200 22.82 -5.56 24.10
C MET A 200 23.00 -4.20 24.75
N LEU A 201 22.07 -3.79 25.64
CA LEU A 201 22.18 -2.52 26.38
C LEU A 201 23.41 -2.52 27.33
N GLN A 202 23.74 -3.63 27.95
CA GLN A 202 24.95 -3.74 28.79
C GLN A 202 26.23 -3.53 27.97
N ARG A 203 26.27 -4.09 26.75
CA ARG A 203 27.42 -3.97 25.84
C ARG A 203 27.52 -2.59 25.16
N ARG A 204 26.38 -1.98 24.86
CA ARG A 204 26.29 -0.71 24.12
C ARG A 204 25.14 0.15 24.66
N PRO A 205 25.35 0.92 25.71
CA PRO A 205 24.28 1.69 26.38
C PRO A 205 23.61 2.78 25.53
N SER A 206 24.24 3.23 24.45
CA SER A 206 23.75 4.29 23.56
C SER A 206 22.90 3.81 22.38
N VAL A 207 22.61 2.51 22.30
CA VAL A 207 21.71 1.97 21.28
C VAL A 207 20.24 2.23 21.63
N ILE A 208 19.35 1.95 20.66
CA ILE A 208 17.90 2.01 20.89
C ILE A 208 17.54 1.20 22.14
N HIS A 209 16.81 1.80 23.06
CA HIS A 209 16.35 1.10 24.26
C HIS A 209 15.16 0.18 23.90
N MET A 210 15.47 -0.91 23.16
CA MET A 210 14.46 -1.85 22.66
C MET A 210 13.55 -2.43 23.75
N PRO A 211 14.02 -2.73 24.98
CA PRO A 211 13.11 -3.20 26.03
C PRO A 211 11.95 -2.25 26.30
N LYS A 212 12.18 -0.93 26.40
CA LYS A 212 11.10 0.06 26.59
C LYS A 212 10.21 0.16 25.37
N VAL A 213 10.77 0.13 24.15
CA VAL A 213 10.00 0.18 22.90
C VAL A 213 9.07 -1.03 22.76
N VAL A 214 9.58 -2.25 23.03
CA VAL A 214 8.81 -3.49 22.95
C VAL A 214 7.68 -3.53 23.99
N ALA A 215 8.00 -3.25 25.24
CA ALA A 215 7.01 -3.22 26.31
C ALA A 215 5.95 -2.14 26.06
N PHE A 216 6.37 -0.94 25.64
CA PHE A 216 5.43 0.12 25.28
C PHE A 216 4.53 -0.29 24.11
N ALA A 217 5.04 -0.98 23.09
CA ALA A 217 4.24 -1.47 21.98
C ALA A 217 3.14 -2.45 22.43
N ILE A 218 3.45 -3.35 23.37
CA ILE A 218 2.48 -4.31 23.93
C ILE A 218 1.44 -3.58 24.78
N PHE A 219 1.87 -2.80 25.77
CA PHE A 219 0.96 -2.22 26.77
C PHE A 219 0.13 -1.06 26.22
N SER A 220 0.69 -0.24 25.32
CA SER A 220 -0.05 0.85 24.66
C SER A 220 -0.77 0.45 23.39
N THR A 221 -0.50 -0.73 22.86
CA THR A 221 -1.00 -1.19 21.55
C THR A 221 -0.64 -0.29 20.36
N ARG A 222 0.39 0.58 20.48
CA ARG A 222 0.78 1.52 19.42
C ARG A 222 1.50 0.83 18.27
N ARG A 223 1.30 1.36 17.05
CA ARG A 223 2.09 0.96 15.89
C ARG A 223 3.50 1.54 16.00
N MET A 224 4.48 0.86 15.44
CA MET A 224 5.89 1.29 15.49
C MET A 224 6.10 2.74 15.04
N ASP A 225 5.47 3.15 13.94
CA ASP A 225 5.50 4.53 13.45
C ASP A 225 4.83 5.54 14.40
N GLU A 226 3.78 5.13 15.11
CA GLU A 226 3.12 5.95 16.14
C GLU A 226 4.05 6.14 17.35
N ILE A 227 4.72 5.08 17.81
CA ILE A 227 5.66 5.12 18.97
C ILE A 227 6.76 6.15 18.74
N THR A 228 7.35 6.20 17.55
CA THR A 228 8.47 7.10 17.24
C THR A 228 8.06 8.55 17.02
N ARG A 229 6.74 8.84 16.93
CA ARG A 229 6.21 10.17 16.64
C ARG A 229 5.47 10.83 17.80
N ILE A 230 5.16 10.07 18.88
CA ILE A 230 4.52 10.67 20.06
C ILE A 230 5.48 11.62 20.77
N ARG A 231 4.95 12.73 21.28
CA ARG A 231 5.73 13.83 21.86
C ARG A 231 5.30 14.12 23.28
N TRP A 232 6.19 14.70 24.06
CA TRP A 232 5.88 15.13 25.41
C TRP A 232 4.74 16.16 25.47
N GLU A 233 4.65 17.05 24.49
CA GLU A 233 3.57 18.04 24.36
C GLU A 233 2.18 17.43 24.08
N ASP A 234 2.16 16.16 23.65
CA ASP A 234 0.93 15.41 23.32
C ASP A 234 0.45 14.54 24.49
N LEU A 235 1.07 14.63 25.68
CA LEU A 235 0.61 13.92 26.88
C LEU A 235 -0.42 14.75 27.63
N ASP A 236 -1.47 14.07 28.10
CA ASP A 236 -2.41 14.55 29.09
C ASP A 236 -2.25 13.73 30.37
N GLU A 237 -1.58 14.32 31.37
CA GLU A 237 -1.27 13.62 32.62
C GLU A 237 -2.54 13.34 33.44
N HIS A 238 -3.54 14.23 33.39
CA HIS A 238 -4.80 14.05 34.13
C HIS A 238 -5.64 12.91 33.58
N ARG A 239 -5.61 12.72 32.27
CA ARG A 239 -6.37 11.65 31.59
C ARG A 239 -5.54 10.40 31.37
N GLN A 240 -4.25 10.42 31.71
CA GLN A 240 -3.31 9.33 31.42
C GLN A 240 -3.40 8.92 29.93
N ALA A 241 -3.32 9.91 29.05
CA ALA A 241 -3.57 9.72 27.62
C ALA A 241 -2.48 10.40 26.77
N VAL A 242 -2.32 9.90 25.54
CA VAL A 242 -1.45 10.51 24.54
C VAL A 242 -2.21 10.82 23.27
N LYS A 243 -1.99 11.99 22.71
CA LYS A 243 -2.51 12.37 21.39
C LYS A 243 -1.64 11.79 20.30
N VAL A 244 -2.18 10.87 19.54
CA VAL A 244 -1.52 10.27 18.38
C VAL A 244 -1.92 11.05 17.15
N ARG A 245 -0.99 11.82 16.60
CA ARG A 245 -1.20 12.67 15.41
C ARG A 245 -1.18 11.81 14.15
N ASP A 246 -1.99 12.21 13.16
CA ASP A 246 -2.05 11.56 11.84
C ASP A 246 -2.17 10.03 11.92
N MET A 247 -3.01 9.54 12.81
CA MET A 247 -3.21 8.11 12.99
C MET A 247 -3.69 7.48 11.69
N LYS A 248 -3.08 6.36 11.30
CA LYS A 248 -3.42 5.65 10.07
C LYS A 248 -4.88 5.18 10.11
N ASN A 249 -5.72 5.77 9.26
CA ASN A 249 -7.09 5.34 9.02
C ASN A 249 -7.36 5.26 7.51
N PRO A 250 -8.05 4.24 6.99
CA PRO A 250 -8.50 4.21 5.60
C PRO A 250 -9.30 5.46 5.25
N GLY A 251 -8.82 6.22 4.25
CA GLY A 251 -9.49 7.44 3.77
C GLY A 251 -9.05 8.77 4.39
N GLN A 252 -8.53 8.80 5.62
CA GLN A 252 -8.11 10.03 6.28
C GLN A 252 -6.87 9.79 7.15
N LYS A 253 -5.69 10.22 6.67
CA LYS A 253 -4.44 10.15 7.45
C LYS A 253 -4.11 11.51 8.07
N ILE A 254 -4.06 12.56 7.26
CA ILE A 254 -3.67 13.90 7.70
C ILE A 254 -4.81 14.52 8.53
N GLY A 255 -4.46 15.04 9.71
CA GLY A 255 -5.40 15.63 10.67
C GLY A 255 -6.25 14.60 11.42
N ASN A 256 -5.97 13.30 11.28
CA ASN A 256 -6.61 12.27 12.06
C ASN A 256 -5.90 12.10 13.41
N ASP A 257 -6.06 13.10 14.29
CA ASP A 257 -5.49 13.11 15.62
C ASP A 257 -6.45 12.43 16.60
N VAL A 258 -5.95 11.45 17.35
CA VAL A 258 -6.77 10.66 18.28
C VAL A 258 -6.10 10.63 19.64
N TRP A 259 -6.88 10.95 20.68
CA TRP A 259 -6.47 10.72 22.06
C TRP A 259 -6.58 9.24 22.39
N CYS A 260 -5.51 8.66 22.90
CA CYS A 260 -5.44 7.26 23.27
C CYS A 260 -5.07 7.14 24.75
N TYR A 261 -5.90 6.45 25.51
CA TYR A 261 -5.61 6.12 26.91
C TYR A 261 -4.38 5.20 26.99
N LEU A 262 -3.52 5.42 27.96
CA LEU A 262 -2.35 4.59 28.25
C LEU A 262 -2.63 3.78 29.53
N PRO A 263 -2.72 2.43 29.45
CA PRO A 263 -2.73 1.57 30.64
C PRO A 263 -1.54 1.85 31.55
N ASP A 264 -1.65 1.53 32.82
CA ASP A 264 -0.67 1.88 33.86
C ASP A 264 0.76 1.49 33.50
N GLU A 265 0.96 0.29 32.93
CA GLU A 265 2.27 -0.17 32.53
C GLU A 265 2.85 0.68 31.39
N ALA A 266 2.00 1.07 30.41
CA ALA A 266 2.43 1.94 29.32
C ALA A 266 2.76 3.34 29.84
N TRP A 267 1.96 3.84 30.78
CA TRP A 267 2.17 5.14 31.41
C TRP A 267 3.50 5.22 32.18
N ILE A 268 3.77 4.23 33.03
CA ILE A 268 5.01 4.17 33.82
C ILE A 268 6.23 4.07 32.90
N ILE A 269 6.13 3.32 31.77
CA ILE A 269 7.21 3.25 30.78
C ILE A 269 7.48 4.63 30.17
N VAL A 270 6.44 5.38 29.79
CA VAL A 270 6.59 6.75 29.29
C VAL A 270 7.27 7.63 30.32
N GLN A 271 6.82 7.62 31.59
CA GLN A 271 7.41 8.43 32.65
C GLN A 271 8.89 8.08 32.93
N SER A 272 9.30 6.86 32.61
CA SER A 272 10.68 6.39 32.76
C SER A 272 11.62 6.79 31.60
N MET A 273 11.11 7.50 30.57
CA MET A 273 11.91 8.04 29.48
C MET A 273 12.49 9.42 29.82
N PRO A 274 13.72 9.76 29.36
CA PRO A 274 14.28 11.09 29.58
C PRO A 274 13.58 12.14 28.71
N ARG A 275 13.36 13.34 29.29
CA ARG A 275 12.75 14.49 28.58
C ARG A 275 13.81 15.36 27.88
N GLU A 276 14.72 14.72 27.15
CA GLU A 276 15.85 15.39 26.47
C GLU A 276 15.53 15.71 24.99
N CYS A 277 14.54 15.06 24.42
CA CYS A 277 14.09 15.25 23.03
C CYS A 277 12.62 15.65 23.01
N ARG A 278 12.14 16.14 21.86
CA ARG A 278 10.73 16.44 21.66
C ARG A 278 9.87 15.18 21.65
N GLU A 279 10.35 14.14 20.97
CA GLU A 279 9.72 12.81 20.93
C GLU A 279 10.07 12.01 22.19
N ILE A 280 9.08 11.24 22.69
CA ILE A 280 9.26 10.37 23.86
C ILE A 280 10.19 9.21 23.53
N PHE A 281 10.06 8.64 22.33
CA PHE A 281 10.90 7.56 21.78
C PHE A 281 11.62 8.06 20.52
N PRO A 282 12.70 8.84 20.64
CA PRO A 282 13.37 9.52 19.55
C PRO A 282 14.23 8.56 18.71
N TYR A 283 13.63 7.48 18.23
CA TYR A 283 14.31 6.44 17.46
C TYR A 283 13.82 6.39 16.02
N ASN A 284 14.65 5.87 15.13
CA ASN A 284 14.26 5.63 13.74
C ASN A 284 13.46 4.31 13.61
N THR A 285 12.34 4.35 12.91
CA THR A 285 11.42 3.23 12.72
C THR A 285 12.12 2.03 12.05
N ASP A 286 12.93 2.28 11.00
CA ASP A 286 13.62 1.19 10.28
C ASP A 286 14.67 0.52 11.17
N SER A 287 15.32 1.31 12.04
CA SER A 287 16.29 0.79 13.00
C SER A 287 15.63 -0.10 14.06
N ILE A 288 14.44 0.28 14.56
CA ILE A 288 13.65 -0.58 15.47
C ILE A 288 13.27 -1.88 14.76
N GLY A 289 12.74 -1.81 13.54
CA GLY A 289 12.35 -2.98 12.75
C GLY A 289 13.52 -3.92 12.46
N THR A 290 14.69 -3.36 12.15
CA THR A 290 15.93 -4.12 11.92
C THR A 290 16.42 -4.79 13.21
N ALA A 291 16.44 -4.07 14.33
CA ALA A 291 16.85 -4.62 15.63
C ALA A 291 15.91 -5.77 16.05
N TRP A 292 14.60 -5.59 15.92
CA TRP A 292 13.61 -6.62 16.20
C TRP A 292 13.82 -7.88 15.36
N SER A 293 13.92 -7.74 14.03
CA SER A 293 14.09 -8.87 13.11
C SER A 293 15.39 -9.65 13.38
N LYS A 294 16.48 -8.93 13.70
CA LYS A 294 17.76 -9.56 14.09
C LYS A 294 17.63 -10.33 15.39
N ALA A 295 16.98 -9.76 16.40
CA ALA A 295 16.79 -10.42 17.71
C ALA A 295 15.96 -11.70 17.56
N CYS A 296 14.84 -11.65 16.84
CA CYS A 296 14.01 -12.83 16.54
C CYS A 296 14.84 -13.92 15.85
N LYS A 297 15.58 -13.57 14.81
CA LYS A 297 16.46 -14.52 14.11
C LYS A 297 17.52 -15.14 15.02
N MET A 298 18.19 -14.34 15.87
CA MET A 298 19.23 -14.81 16.79
C MET A 298 18.65 -15.73 17.88
N LYS A 299 17.41 -15.49 18.31
CA LYS A 299 16.74 -16.31 19.31
C LYS A 299 15.91 -17.47 18.72
N GLY A 300 16.03 -17.72 17.40
CA GLY A 300 15.32 -18.82 16.71
C GLY A 300 13.80 -18.64 16.70
N ILE A 301 13.31 -17.40 16.65
CA ILE A 301 11.88 -17.09 16.62
C ILE A 301 11.50 -16.82 15.16
N GLU A 302 10.66 -17.69 14.62
CA GLU A 302 10.20 -17.60 13.24
C GLU A 302 8.90 -16.81 13.11
N ASP A 303 8.75 -16.14 11.98
CA ASP A 303 7.53 -15.43 11.58
C ASP A 303 6.93 -14.53 12.67
N LEU A 304 7.75 -13.80 13.43
CA LEU A 304 7.31 -12.82 14.41
C LEU A 304 7.72 -11.41 13.99
N HIS A 305 6.72 -10.59 13.65
CA HIS A 305 6.91 -9.21 13.23
C HIS A 305 6.67 -8.25 14.41
N PHE A 306 7.28 -7.07 14.39
CA PHE A 306 7.06 -6.05 15.42
C PHE A 306 5.57 -5.67 15.55
N HIS A 307 4.82 -5.69 14.44
CA HIS A 307 3.40 -5.39 14.44
C HIS A 307 2.55 -6.39 15.24
N ASP A 308 3.04 -7.63 15.41
CA ASP A 308 2.36 -8.66 16.17
C ASP A 308 2.30 -8.34 17.68
N LEU A 309 3.19 -7.45 18.17
CA LEU A 309 3.12 -6.91 19.53
C LEU A 309 1.84 -6.09 19.76
N ARG A 310 1.35 -5.39 18.74
CA ARG A 310 0.05 -4.71 18.83
C ARG A 310 -1.11 -5.71 18.88
N HIS A 311 -1.02 -6.80 18.11
CA HIS A 311 -2.02 -7.87 18.20
C HIS A 311 -2.02 -8.48 19.59
N GLU A 312 -0.87 -8.72 20.16
CA GLU A 312 -0.69 -9.21 21.53
C GLU A 312 -1.32 -8.25 22.54
N GLY A 313 -0.98 -6.97 22.50
CA GLY A 313 -1.52 -5.97 23.41
C GLY A 313 -3.05 -5.82 23.33
N VAL A 314 -3.62 -5.82 22.11
CA VAL A 314 -5.08 -5.80 21.95
C VAL A 314 -5.73 -7.07 22.50
N SER A 315 -5.13 -8.24 22.23
CA SER A 315 -5.62 -9.52 22.76
C SER A 315 -5.60 -9.55 24.28
N ARG A 316 -4.51 -9.08 24.92
CA ARG A 316 -4.36 -8.95 26.37
C ARG A 316 -5.52 -8.15 26.99
N LEU A 317 -5.87 -7.01 26.40
CA LEU A 317 -6.95 -6.17 26.92
C LEU A 317 -8.30 -6.91 26.91
N PHE A 318 -8.59 -7.69 25.86
CA PHE A 318 -9.77 -8.54 25.82
C PHE A 318 -9.69 -9.72 26.82
N GLU A 319 -8.52 -10.31 27.02
CA GLU A 319 -8.28 -11.37 28.00
C GLU A 319 -8.53 -10.88 29.45
N MET A 320 -8.30 -9.57 29.69
CA MET A 320 -8.63 -8.87 30.94
C MET A 320 -10.12 -8.44 31.03
N ASP A 321 -10.98 -8.95 30.17
CA ASP A 321 -12.42 -8.66 30.11
C ASP A 321 -12.78 -7.20 29.74
N TRP A 322 -11.86 -6.46 29.12
CA TRP A 322 -12.19 -5.13 28.63
C TRP A 322 -13.15 -5.21 27.44
N ASP A 323 -14.13 -4.34 27.42
CA ASP A 323 -15.09 -4.24 26.33
C ASP A 323 -14.51 -3.51 25.10
N ILE A 324 -15.20 -3.58 23.97
CA ILE A 324 -14.75 -2.96 22.71
C ILE A 324 -14.54 -1.45 22.87
N PRO A 325 -15.44 -0.64 23.49
CA PRO A 325 -15.21 0.79 23.71
C PRO A 325 -13.92 1.08 24.50
N ARG A 326 -13.66 0.35 25.57
CA ARG A 326 -12.48 0.52 26.40
C ARG A 326 -11.20 0.10 25.65
N VAL A 327 -11.21 -1.03 24.96
CA VAL A 327 -10.08 -1.45 24.09
C VAL A 327 -9.84 -0.43 22.97
N SER A 328 -10.91 0.10 22.39
CA SER A 328 -10.85 1.12 21.34
C SER A 328 -10.21 2.43 21.83
N SER A 329 -10.47 2.84 23.09
CA SER A 329 -9.86 4.05 23.67
C SER A 329 -8.35 3.91 23.83
N VAL A 330 -7.82 2.71 24.06
CA VAL A 330 -6.37 2.44 24.08
C VAL A 330 -5.84 2.31 22.67
N SER A 331 -6.47 1.47 21.86
CA SER A 331 -5.91 1.06 20.56
C SER A 331 -6.12 2.08 19.44
N GLY A 332 -7.06 3.02 19.62
CA GLY A 332 -7.42 4.02 18.62
C GLY A 332 -8.15 3.46 17.40
N HIS A 333 -8.75 2.27 17.49
CA HIS A 333 -9.58 1.74 16.42
C HIS A 333 -10.90 2.50 16.33
N ARG A 334 -11.18 3.10 15.16
CA ARG A 334 -12.48 3.74 14.87
C ARG A 334 -13.52 2.74 14.39
N ASP A 335 -13.08 1.74 13.63
CA ASP A 335 -13.94 0.65 13.18
C ASP A 335 -13.84 -0.52 14.15
N TRP A 336 -14.93 -0.75 14.89
CA TRP A 336 -15.03 -1.82 15.86
C TRP A 336 -15.05 -3.21 15.23
N ASN A 337 -15.38 -3.32 13.94
CA ASN A 337 -15.32 -4.61 13.24
C ASN A 337 -13.92 -5.22 13.27
N SER A 338 -12.87 -4.37 13.22
CA SER A 338 -11.49 -4.83 13.34
C SER A 338 -11.14 -5.39 14.74
N LEU A 339 -11.92 -5.07 15.76
CA LEU A 339 -11.75 -5.57 17.13
C LEU A 339 -12.58 -6.84 17.42
N ARG A 340 -13.64 -7.10 16.65
CA ARG A 340 -14.53 -8.28 16.86
C ARG A 340 -13.77 -9.60 16.86
N ARG A 341 -12.69 -9.69 16.10
CA ARG A 341 -11.84 -10.89 16.03
C ARG A 341 -11.20 -11.30 17.36
N TYR A 342 -11.14 -10.39 18.35
CA TYR A 342 -10.53 -10.66 19.66
C TYR A 342 -11.54 -10.93 20.76
N THR A 343 -12.83 -10.74 20.53
CA THR A 343 -13.87 -10.83 21.59
C THR A 343 -14.02 -12.23 22.20
N HIS A 344 -13.57 -13.27 21.47
CA HIS A 344 -13.59 -14.67 21.97
C HIS A 344 -12.49 -14.95 23.01
N LEU A 345 -11.59 -13.99 23.27
CA LEU A 345 -10.47 -14.17 24.20
C LEU A 345 -10.82 -13.82 25.65
N ARG A 346 -12.04 -13.33 25.93
CA ARG A 346 -12.46 -12.90 27.25
C ARG A 346 -12.30 -13.98 28.32
N GLY A 347 -12.05 -13.54 29.58
CA GLY A 347 -12.00 -14.41 30.76
C GLY A 347 -10.70 -15.21 30.93
N ARG A 348 -9.66 -14.92 30.15
CA ARG A 348 -8.38 -15.63 30.27
C ARG A 348 -7.43 -15.01 31.30
N GLY A 349 -7.70 -13.76 31.72
CA GLY A 349 -6.86 -12.99 32.63
C GLY A 349 -5.66 -12.36 31.96
N ASP A 350 -4.90 -11.57 32.70
CA ASP A 350 -3.71 -10.87 32.22
C ASP A 350 -2.46 -11.77 32.24
N GLY A 351 -2.02 -12.20 31.05
CA GLY A 351 -0.80 -13.00 30.89
C GLY A 351 0.49 -12.29 31.29
N TYR A 352 0.46 -10.96 31.43
CA TYR A 352 1.61 -10.15 31.86
C TYR A 352 1.54 -9.72 33.32
N LYS A 353 0.57 -10.22 34.10
CA LYS A 353 0.51 -9.94 35.54
C LYS A 353 1.76 -10.46 36.25
N GLY A 354 2.50 -9.54 36.87
CA GLY A 354 3.78 -9.88 37.51
C GLY A 354 4.91 -10.23 36.53
N TRP A 355 4.85 -9.73 35.32
CA TRP A 355 5.89 -9.97 34.32
C TRP A 355 7.26 -9.47 34.77
N LYS A 356 8.20 -10.40 34.95
CA LYS A 356 9.53 -10.21 35.56
C LYS A 356 10.37 -9.08 34.97
N TRP A 357 10.08 -8.64 33.76
CA TRP A 357 10.86 -7.61 33.07
C TRP A 357 10.37 -6.19 33.35
N LEU A 358 9.11 -6.00 33.81
CA LEU A 358 8.52 -4.66 33.88
C LEU A 358 9.33 -3.72 34.79
N ASP A 359 9.65 -4.13 36.00
CA ASP A 359 10.46 -3.34 36.95
C ASP A 359 11.83 -3.04 36.36
N ARG A 360 12.48 -4.03 35.77
CA ARG A 360 13.78 -3.88 35.14
C ARG A 360 13.77 -2.91 33.98
N ILE A 361 12.68 -2.92 33.17
CA ILE A 361 12.47 -1.99 32.06
C ILE A 361 12.35 -0.56 32.56
N ILE A 362 11.56 -0.34 33.60
CA ILE A 362 11.30 0.98 34.19
C ILE A 362 12.60 1.56 34.77
N GLN A 363 13.35 0.76 35.52
CA GLN A 363 14.57 1.20 36.18
C GLN A 363 15.76 1.34 35.24
N ALA A 364 15.77 0.71 34.07
CA ALA A 364 16.89 0.76 33.15
C ALA A 364 17.12 2.19 32.61
N PRO A 365 18.34 2.75 32.78
CA PRO A 365 18.66 4.08 32.30
C PRO A 365 18.66 4.12 30.78
N VAL A 366 18.13 5.20 30.23
CA VAL A 366 18.15 5.50 28.78
C VAL A 366 19.26 6.49 28.50
N LYS A 367 20.20 6.12 27.63
CA LYS A 367 21.20 7.02 27.09
C LYS A 367 20.84 7.33 25.65
N LEU A 368 20.36 8.53 25.39
CA LEU A 368 20.12 8.99 24.03
C LEU A 368 21.47 9.32 23.40
N GLY A 369 21.80 8.68 22.28
CA GLY A 369 23.00 9.03 21.51
C GLY A 369 22.83 10.46 20.99
N ALA A 370 23.93 11.23 20.90
CA ALA A 370 23.93 12.54 20.27
C ALA A 370 23.33 12.37 18.85
N ARG A 371 22.19 13.01 18.58
CA ARG A 371 21.71 13.15 17.20
C ARG A 371 22.72 14.07 16.51
N ALA A 372 23.32 13.62 15.41
CA ALA A 372 23.85 14.56 14.45
C ALA A 372 22.64 15.41 13.97
N GLU A 373 22.70 16.71 14.23
CA GLU A 373 21.73 17.71 13.79
C GLU A 373 21.54 17.70 12.28
#